data_940b09ecdbcfc18410dc55c3e74a6a43
#
_entry.id   940b09ecdbcfc18410dc55c3e74a6a43
#
_cell.length_a   1.000
_cell.length_b   1.000
_cell.length_c   1.000
_cell.angle_alpha   90.00
_cell.angle_beta   90.00
_cell.angle_gamma   90.00
#
_symmetry.space_group_name_H-M   'P 1'
#
loop_
_entity.id
_entity.type
_entity.pdbx_description
1 polymer ?
#
loop_
_entity_poly.entity_id
_entity_poly.type
_entity_poly.pdbx_seq_one_letter_code
_entity_poly.pdbx_strand_id
1 'polypeptide(L)'
;MHDGMTCASRYEKLAATRETYLERARECSKLTLPSIIPPSGHSHASRLPTPYQGIGARGVNTLSARLLLSLLPPNTPFFRLTLSDFEAQELAQRPDARGEIEAGLSAIERAVMEEVEQSGLRAPLFEALKHLIIGGNVLLYLPASGGIRVYGLDRYVVQRDESGNVLDIVIKEMVSPLVLDDEVAALGTDKKE
;
A
#
# COMPACT_ATOMS: atom_id res chain seq x y z
N MET A 1 22.15 3.56 15.27
CA MET A 1 23.42 2.92 14.86
C MET A 1 23.08 2.04 13.67
N HIS A 2 23.43 2.47 12.46
CA HIS A 2 23.33 1.59 11.30
C HIS A 2 24.52 0.63 11.35
N ASP A 3 24.23 -0.61 11.71
CA ASP A 3 25.15 -1.74 11.63
C ASP A 3 25.60 -1.80 10.16
N GLY A 4 26.89 -1.72 9.85
CA GLY A 4 27.47 -1.56 8.50
C GLY A 4 27.02 -2.56 7.41
N MET A 5 25.80 -3.05 7.51
CA MET A 5 25.11 -3.93 6.53
C MET A 5 24.60 -3.10 5.37
N THR A 6 24.80 -3.59 4.14
CA THR A 6 24.17 -3.00 2.95
C THR A 6 22.66 -3.21 2.96
N CYS A 7 21.90 -2.34 2.27
CA CYS A 7 20.45 -2.51 2.14
C CYS A 7 20.06 -3.89 1.57
N ALA A 8 20.86 -4.43 0.65
CA ALA A 8 20.64 -5.74 0.06
C ALA A 8 20.77 -6.87 1.10
N SER A 9 21.85 -6.88 1.89
CA SER A 9 22.06 -7.90 2.93
C SER A 9 21.03 -7.81 4.05
N ARG A 10 20.56 -6.61 4.37
CA ARG A 10 19.46 -6.38 5.31
C ARG A 10 18.14 -6.94 4.77
N TYR A 11 17.85 -6.69 3.49
CA TYR A 11 16.68 -7.25 2.83
C TYR A 11 16.69 -8.79 2.89
N GLU A 12 17.80 -9.43 2.53
CA GLU A 12 17.94 -10.89 2.54
C GLU A 12 17.71 -11.50 3.92
N LYS A 13 18.31 -10.90 4.96
CA LYS A 13 18.10 -11.34 6.35
C LYS A 13 16.64 -11.28 6.78
N LEU A 14 15.97 -10.17 6.50
CA LEU A 14 14.55 -10.00 6.85
C LEU A 14 13.63 -10.84 5.96
N ALA A 15 14.00 -11.08 4.70
CA ALA A 15 13.26 -11.92 3.77
C ALA A 15 13.23 -13.38 4.24
N ALA A 16 14.34 -13.89 4.78
CA ALA A 16 14.39 -15.24 5.34
C ALA A 16 13.37 -15.45 6.49
N THR A 17 13.20 -14.45 7.35
CA THR A 17 12.23 -14.50 8.45
C THR A 17 10.77 -14.48 7.96
N ARG A 18 10.53 -13.84 6.82
CA ARG A 18 9.20 -13.71 6.19
C ARG A 18 8.82 -14.94 5.35
N GLU A 19 9.76 -15.80 4.94
CA GLU A 19 9.54 -16.81 3.88
C GLU A 19 8.36 -17.73 4.18
N THR A 20 8.17 -18.18 5.41
CA THR A 20 7.03 -19.03 5.80
C THR A 20 5.67 -18.37 5.52
N TYR A 21 5.57 -17.07 5.77
CA TYR A 21 4.34 -16.31 5.49
C TYR A 21 4.15 -16.11 3.99
N LEU A 22 5.23 -15.86 3.27
CA LEU A 22 5.21 -15.66 1.83
C LEU A 22 4.84 -16.96 1.07
N GLU A 23 5.34 -18.12 1.51
CA GLU A 23 4.94 -19.42 0.94
C GLU A 23 3.44 -19.67 1.09
N ARG A 24 2.89 -19.43 2.29
CA ARG A 24 1.43 -19.53 2.51
C ARG A 24 0.65 -18.58 1.61
N ALA A 25 1.11 -17.35 1.46
CA ALA A 25 0.48 -16.37 0.58
C ALA A 25 0.54 -16.77 -0.90
N ARG A 26 1.65 -17.40 -1.35
CA ARG A 26 1.78 -17.98 -2.70
C ARG A 26 0.79 -19.11 -2.93
N GLU A 27 0.59 -19.99 -1.96
CA GLU A 27 -0.42 -21.06 -2.06
C GLU A 27 -1.84 -20.50 -2.16
N CYS A 28 -2.19 -19.49 -1.33
CA CYS A 28 -3.47 -18.80 -1.43
C CYS A 28 -3.63 -18.13 -2.81
N SER A 29 -2.59 -17.46 -3.30
CA SER A 29 -2.57 -16.82 -4.60
C SER A 29 -2.75 -17.82 -5.74
N LYS A 30 -2.07 -18.97 -5.69
CA LYS A 30 -2.18 -20.06 -6.66
C LYS A 30 -3.62 -20.58 -6.82
N LEU A 31 -4.38 -20.62 -5.73
CA LEU A 31 -5.77 -21.11 -5.71
C LEU A 31 -6.79 -20.01 -6.07
N THR A 32 -6.40 -18.75 -6.07
CA THR A 32 -7.28 -17.61 -6.30
C THR A 32 -6.86 -16.78 -7.51
N LEU A 33 -5.93 -15.85 -7.31
CA LEU A 33 -5.38 -14.95 -8.33
C LEU A 33 -3.85 -15.07 -8.37
N PRO A 34 -3.29 -16.00 -9.18
CA PRO A 34 -1.84 -16.26 -9.21
C PRO A 34 -0.98 -15.08 -9.61
N SER A 35 -1.56 -14.04 -10.21
CA SER A 35 -0.87 -12.80 -10.57
C SER A 35 -0.57 -11.88 -9.39
N ILE A 36 -1.28 -12.02 -8.28
CA ILE A 36 -1.12 -11.14 -7.11
C ILE A 36 0.20 -11.43 -6.37
N ILE A 37 0.48 -12.70 -6.10
CA ILE A 37 1.75 -13.16 -5.54
C ILE A 37 2.21 -14.34 -6.38
N PRO A 38 3.06 -14.11 -7.40
CA PRO A 38 3.50 -15.17 -8.30
C PRO A 38 4.30 -16.27 -7.60
N PRO A 39 4.35 -17.47 -8.17
CA PRO A 39 5.21 -18.56 -7.68
C PRO A 39 6.68 -18.15 -7.61
N SER A 40 7.44 -18.81 -6.73
CA SER A 40 8.89 -18.62 -6.66
C SER A 40 9.55 -18.87 -8.01
N GLY A 41 10.48 -18.01 -8.41
CA GLY A 41 11.18 -18.12 -9.71
C GLY A 41 10.35 -17.74 -10.93
N HIS A 42 9.14 -17.20 -10.76
CA HIS A 42 8.34 -16.70 -11.88
C HIS A 42 9.03 -15.53 -12.57
N SER A 43 9.08 -15.58 -13.91
CA SER A 43 9.54 -14.48 -14.76
C SER A 43 8.40 -14.00 -15.66
N HIS A 44 8.51 -12.77 -16.19
CA HIS A 44 7.51 -12.23 -17.12
C HIS A 44 7.30 -13.08 -18.38
N ALA A 45 8.28 -13.92 -18.74
CA ALA A 45 8.19 -14.85 -19.87
C ALA A 45 7.49 -16.17 -19.52
N SER A 46 7.30 -16.49 -18.23
CA SER A 46 6.67 -17.73 -17.80
C SER A 46 5.15 -17.60 -17.67
N ARG A 47 4.41 -18.66 -17.96
CA ARG A 47 2.95 -18.68 -17.76
C ARG A 47 2.62 -18.86 -16.29
N LEU A 48 1.66 -18.09 -15.80
CA LEU A 48 1.09 -18.29 -14.49
C LEU A 48 0.23 -19.57 -14.47
N PRO A 49 0.20 -20.32 -13.35
CA PRO A 49 -0.71 -21.45 -13.19
C PRO A 49 -2.16 -20.96 -13.26
N THR A 50 -3.00 -21.70 -13.97
CA THR A 50 -4.43 -21.41 -14.03
C THR A 50 -5.13 -22.23 -12.94
N PRO A 51 -5.88 -21.61 -12.00
CA PRO A 51 -6.65 -22.35 -11.01
C PRO A 51 -7.69 -23.24 -11.67
N TYR A 52 -7.89 -24.44 -11.12
CA TYR A 52 -8.87 -25.41 -11.63
C TYR A 52 -10.30 -24.87 -11.59
N GLN A 53 -10.61 -24.02 -10.62
CA GLN A 53 -11.91 -23.38 -10.45
C GLN A 53 -11.77 -21.87 -10.25
N GLY A 54 -12.69 -21.09 -10.84
CA GLY A 54 -12.72 -19.64 -10.73
C GLY A 54 -13.39 -19.09 -9.46
N ILE A 55 -13.85 -19.96 -8.53
CA ILE A 55 -14.61 -19.52 -7.35
C ILE A 55 -13.75 -18.66 -6.40
N GLY A 56 -12.48 -19.01 -6.23
CA GLY A 56 -11.53 -18.24 -5.42
C GLY A 56 -11.28 -16.86 -6.00
N ALA A 57 -11.05 -16.76 -7.29
CA ALA A 57 -10.86 -15.49 -7.98
C ALA A 57 -12.10 -14.58 -7.89
N ARG A 58 -13.30 -15.14 -8.08
CA ARG A 58 -14.56 -14.41 -7.91
C ARG A 58 -14.74 -13.94 -6.47
N GLY A 59 -14.45 -14.80 -5.50
CA GLY A 59 -14.53 -14.45 -4.07
C GLY A 59 -13.64 -13.27 -3.71
N VAL A 60 -12.37 -13.30 -4.09
CA VAL A 60 -11.41 -12.20 -3.86
C VAL A 60 -11.87 -10.91 -4.53
N ASN A 61 -12.26 -10.96 -5.81
CA ASN A 61 -12.71 -9.77 -6.53
C ASN A 61 -13.99 -9.17 -5.91
N THR A 62 -14.97 -10.02 -5.55
CA THR A 62 -16.22 -9.56 -4.92
C THR A 62 -15.96 -8.95 -3.55
N LEU A 63 -15.14 -9.59 -2.73
CA LEU A 63 -14.81 -9.08 -1.39
C LEU A 63 -14.03 -7.77 -1.48
N SER A 64 -13.02 -7.69 -2.36
CA SER A 64 -12.25 -6.45 -2.60
C SER A 64 -13.16 -5.31 -3.05
N ALA A 65 -14.11 -5.56 -3.95
CA ALA A 65 -15.05 -4.55 -4.42
C ALA A 65 -15.98 -4.07 -3.30
N ARG A 66 -16.50 -4.97 -2.49
CA ARG A 66 -17.35 -4.61 -1.33
C ARG A 66 -16.59 -3.81 -0.28
N LEU A 67 -15.36 -4.23 0.04
CA LEU A 67 -14.50 -3.49 0.96
C LEU A 67 -14.17 -2.09 0.42
N LEU A 68 -13.84 -1.97 -0.86
CA LEU A 68 -13.58 -0.68 -1.48
C LEU A 68 -14.78 0.25 -1.39
N LEU A 69 -15.99 -0.23 -1.69
CA LEU A 69 -17.22 0.55 -1.59
C LEU A 69 -17.55 0.95 -0.14
N SER A 70 -17.17 0.12 0.84
CA SER A 70 -17.38 0.43 2.25
C SER A 70 -16.35 1.44 2.77
N LEU A 71 -15.09 1.38 2.30
CA LEU A 71 -14.02 2.28 2.71
C LEU A 71 -14.09 3.63 1.99
N LEU A 72 -14.41 3.61 0.71
CA LEU A 72 -14.53 4.78 -0.16
C LEU A 72 -15.89 4.78 -0.86
N PRO A 73 -16.98 5.11 -0.17
CA PRO A 73 -18.29 5.19 -0.80
C PRO A 73 -18.27 6.26 -1.91
N PRO A 74 -18.89 6.00 -3.07
CA PRO A 74 -18.94 6.98 -4.14
C PRO A 74 -19.82 8.17 -3.73
N ASN A 75 -19.40 9.37 -4.08
CA ASN A 75 -20.14 10.63 -3.86
C ASN A 75 -20.51 10.93 -2.40
N THR A 76 -19.84 10.28 -1.43
CA THR A 76 -20.08 10.50 -0.01
C THR A 76 -18.73 10.66 0.69
N PRO A 77 -18.54 11.69 1.53
CA PRO A 77 -17.34 11.83 2.32
C PRO A 77 -17.14 10.61 3.23
N PHE A 78 -15.95 10.03 3.22
CA PHE A 78 -15.57 8.90 4.09
C PHE A 78 -14.91 9.36 5.39
N PHE A 79 -14.73 10.67 5.54
CA PHE A 79 -14.19 11.30 6.75
C PHE A 79 -14.93 12.62 7.01
N ARG A 80 -14.84 13.10 8.24
CA ARG A 80 -15.36 14.39 8.64
C ARG A 80 -14.34 15.09 9.54
N LEU A 81 -14.13 16.38 9.29
CA LEU A 81 -13.31 17.24 10.14
C LEU A 81 -14.22 17.85 11.23
N THR A 82 -13.86 17.64 12.46
CA THR A 82 -14.58 18.19 13.61
C THR A 82 -13.63 18.96 14.51
N LEU A 83 -14.14 19.98 15.15
CA LEU A 83 -13.42 20.66 16.21
C LEU A 83 -13.26 19.74 17.42
N SER A 84 -12.16 19.86 18.14
CA SER A 84 -12.02 19.22 19.44
C SER A 84 -13.01 19.81 20.46
N ASP A 85 -13.37 19.03 21.48
CA ASP A 85 -14.32 19.49 22.52
C ASP A 85 -13.85 20.78 23.18
N PHE A 86 -12.55 20.99 23.35
CA PHE A 86 -11.97 22.19 23.93
C PHE A 86 -12.16 23.41 23.02
N GLU A 87 -11.84 23.29 21.73
CA GLU A 87 -12.04 24.35 20.73
C GLU A 87 -13.53 24.67 20.53
N ALA A 88 -14.38 23.65 20.56
CA ALA A 88 -15.82 23.81 20.48
C ALA A 88 -16.37 24.60 21.68
N GLN A 89 -15.81 24.42 22.87
CA GLN A 89 -16.21 25.13 24.10
C GLN A 89 -15.72 26.58 24.09
N GLU A 90 -14.53 26.88 23.59
CA GLU A 90 -14.06 28.26 23.36
C GLU A 90 -14.93 29.00 22.34
N LEU A 91 -15.29 28.33 21.27
CA LEU A 91 -16.12 28.88 20.18
C LEU A 91 -17.61 29.00 20.55
N ALA A 92 -18.07 28.29 21.56
CA ALA A 92 -19.44 28.47 22.11
C ALA A 92 -19.71 29.89 22.61
N GLN A 93 -18.65 30.63 22.97
CA GLN A 93 -18.75 32.04 23.37
C GLN A 93 -18.81 33.00 22.16
N ARG A 94 -18.61 32.52 20.94
CA ARG A 94 -18.61 33.30 19.69
C ARG A 94 -19.39 32.57 18.59
N PRO A 95 -20.73 32.64 18.62
CA PRO A 95 -21.58 31.84 17.66
C PRO A 95 -21.28 32.15 16.18
N ASP A 96 -20.96 33.38 15.87
CA ASP A 96 -20.65 33.79 14.47
C ASP A 96 -19.35 33.12 13.96
N ALA A 97 -18.30 33.06 14.78
CA ALA A 97 -17.03 32.43 14.44
C ALA A 97 -17.17 30.89 14.28
N ARG A 98 -18.07 30.27 15.01
CA ARG A 98 -18.32 28.83 14.91
C ARG A 98 -18.87 28.46 13.51
N GLY A 99 -19.83 29.22 12.99
CA GLY A 99 -20.42 28.98 11.68
C GLY A 99 -19.38 29.13 10.55
N GLU A 100 -18.52 30.13 10.64
CA GLU A 100 -17.44 30.34 9.67
C GLU A 100 -16.42 29.19 9.68
N ILE A 101 -16.04 28.68 10.86
CA ILE A 101 -15.09 27.58 10.99
C ILE A 101 -15.70 26.28 10.47
N GLU A 102 -16.95 25.96 10.82
CA GLU A 102 -17.64 24.76 10.30
C GLU A 102 -17.79 24.82 8.77
N ALA A 103 -18.04 25.99 8.21
CA ALA A 103 -18.06 26.19 6.76
C ALA A 103 -16.68 25.97 6.13
N GLY A 104 -15.63 26.49 6.78
CA GLY A 104 -14.24 26.29 6.38
C GLY A 104 -13.83 24.82 6.38
N LEU A 105 -14.13 24.09 7.46
CA LEU A 105 -13.87 22.64 7.55
C LEU A 105 -14.60 21.86 6.46
N SER A 106 -15.86 22.19 6.21
CA SER A 106 -16.64 21.56 5.12
C SER A 106 -16.09 21.89 3.72
N ALA A 107 -15.48 23.07 3.54
CA ALA A 107 -14.80 23.40 2.29
C ALA A 107 -13.52 22.57 2.09
N ILE A 108 -12.74 22.35 3.16
CA ILE A 108 -11.56 21.49 3.14
C ILE A 108 -11.96 20.03 2.87
N GLU A 109 -13.00 19.51 3.52
CA GLU A 109 -13.52 18.15 3.24
C GLU A 109 -13.84 17.97 1.76
N ARG A 110 -14.51 18.93 1.14
CA ARG A 110 -14.85 18.88 -0.28
C ARG A 110 -13.61 18.90 -1.17
N ALA A 111 -12.66 19.80 -0.88
CA ALA A 111 -11.42 19.90 -1.66
C ALA A 111 -10.61 18.60 -1.60
N VAL A 112 -10.50 17.96 -0.42
CA VAL A 112 -9.84 16.67 -0.26
C VAL A 112 -10.58 15.57 -1.01
N MET A 113 -11.91 15.55 -0.98
CA MET A 113 -12.70 14.57 -1.73
C MET A 113 -12.52 14.72 -3.24
N GLU A 114 -12.47 15.95 -3.76
CA GLU A 114 -12.18 16.22 -5.17
C GLU A 114 -10.79 15.71 -5.56
N GLU A 115 -9.77 15.96 -4.73
CA GLU A 115 -8.41 15.47 -4.96
C GLU A 115 -8.35 13.93 -4.96
N VAL A 116 -9.03 13.28 -4.02
CA VAL A 116 -9.11 11.81 -3.94
C VAL A 116 -9.76 11.21 -5.20
N GLU A 117 -10.80 11.83 -5.73
CA GLU A 117 -11.46 11.36 -6.97
C GLU A 117 -10.57 11.63 -8.20
N GLN A 118 -9.91 12.79 -8.27
CA GLN A 118 -9.01 13.15 -9.38
C GLN A 118 -7.74 12.30 -9.41
N SER A 119 -7.20 11.93 -8.25
CA SER A 119 -5.99 11.11 -8.14
C SER A 119 -6.15 9.65 -8.60
N GLY A 120 -7.37 9.22 -8.91
CA GLY A 120 -7.64 7.85 -9.33
C GLY A 120 -7.35 6.79 -8.25
N LEU A 121 -7.40 7.17 -6.98
CA LEU A 121 -7.06 6.35 -5.80
C LEU A 121 -7.77 5.00 -5.75
N ARG A 122 -8.96 4.87 -6.34
CA ARG A 122 -9.78 3.64 -6.27
C ARG A 122 -9.11 2.44 -6.92
N ALA A 123 -8.40 2.62 -8.02
CA ALA A 123 -7.77 1.51 -8.74
C ALA A 123 -6.61 0.89 -7.93
N PRO A 124 -5.61 1.64 -7.45
CA PRO A 124 -4.55 1.09 -6.60
C PRO A 124 -5.08 0.55 -5.27
N LEU A 125 -6.10 1.15 -4.66
CA LEU A 125 -6.71 0.59 -3.45
C LEU A 125 -7.42 -0.74 -3.70
N PHE A 126 -8.10 -0.90 -4.83
CA PHE A 126 -8.69 -2.19 -5.20
C PHE A 126 -7.64 -3.29 -5.35
N GLU A 127 -6.49 -2.97 -5.92
CA GLU A 127 -5.34 -3.87 -6.00
C GLU A 127 -4.77 -4.18 -4.62
N ALA A 128 -4.58 -3.16 -3.79
CA ALA A 128 -4.11 -3.31 -2.42
C ALA A 128 -5.01 -4.23 -1.59
N LEU A 129 -6.33 -4.11 -1.73
CA LEU A 129 -7.29 -4.98 -1.05
C LEU A 129 -7.18 -6.44 -1.49
N LYS A 130 -6.89 -6.71 -2.78
CA LYS A 130 -6.60 -8.07 -3.24
C LYS A 130 -5.34 -8.64 -2.59
N HIS A 131 -4.26 -7.84 -2.53
CA HIS A 131 -3.04 -8.21 -1.84
C HIS A 131 -3.29 -8.49 -0.34
N LEU A 132 -4.10 -7.65 0.30
CA LEU A 132 -4.46 -7.81 1.71
C LEU A 132 -5.25 -9.10 1.97
N ILE A 133 -6.24 -9.41 1.13
CA ILE A 133 -7.07 -10.62 1.26
C ILE A 133 -6.24 -11.90 1.04
N ILE A 134 -5.35 -11.91 0.06
CA ILE A 134 -4.56 -13.09 -0.31
C ILE A 134 -3.34 -13.25 0.59
N GLY A 135 -2.59 -12.16 0.81
CA GLY A 135 -1.31 -12.19 1.53
C GLY A 135 -1.39 -11.81 3.01
N GLY A 136 -2.55 -11.29 3.47
CA GLY A 136 -2.72 -10.79 4.84
C GLY A 136 -2.01 -9.47 5.13
N ASN A 137 -1.15 -9.01 4.24
CA ASN A 137 -0.37 -7.78 4.36
C ASN A 137 -0.16 -7.12 3.00
N VAL A 138 -0.11 -5.80 3.00
CA VAL A 138 0.19 -4.97 1.83
C VAL A 138 0.88 -3.69 2.31
N LEU A 139 1.83 -3.19 1.56
CA LEU A 139 2.45 -1.90 1.82
C LEU A 139 1.91 -0.88 0.82
N LEU A 140 1.42 0.23 1.35
CA LEU A 140 1.03 1.41 0.57
C LEU A 140 2.09 2.49 0.77
N TYR A 141 2.59 3.03 -0.32
CA TYR A 141 3.50 4.16 -0.32
C TYR A 141 2.85 5.34 -1.01
N LEU A 142 2.78 6.46 -0.31
CA LEU A 142 2.26 7.73 -0.81
C LEU A 142 3.44 8.67 -1.07
N PRO A 143 3.93 8.77 -2.31
CA PRO A 143 5.01 9.70 -2.64
C PRO A 143 4.50 11.15 -2.60
N ALA A 144 5.40 12.09 -2.29
CA ALA A 144 5.08 13.53 -2.28
C ALA A 144 4.62 14.05 -3.66
N SER A 145 4.97 13.34 -4.74
CA SER A 145 4.52 13.64 -6.11
C SER A 145 3.07 13.25 -6.42
N GLY A 146 2.39 12.69 -5.44
CA GLY A 146 1.00 12.21 -5.58
C GLY A 146 0.89 10.76 -6.03
N GLY A 147 -0.34 10.23 -6.00
CA GLY A 147 -0.64 8.84 -6.30
C GLY A 147 -0.33 7.87 -5.15
N ILE A 148 -0.67 6.60 -5.35
CA ILE A 148 -0.34 5.52 -4.42
C ILE A 148 0.40 4.42 -5.16
N ARG A 149 1.50 3.94 -4.57
CA ARG A 149 2.17 2.71 -5.01
C ARG A 149 1.82 1.57 -4.07
N VAL A 150 1.49 0.43 -4.66
CA VAL A 150 1.10 -0.78 -3.94
C VAL A 150 2.22 -1.79 -4.04
N TYR A 151 2.67 -2.30 -2.89
CA TYR A 151 3.70 -3.33 -2.82
C TYR A 151 3.13 -4.58 -2.17
N GLY A 152 3.14 -5.69 -2.92
CA GLY A 152 2.79 -7.00 -2.39
C GLY A 152 3.82 -7.52 -1.39
N LEU A 153 3.42 -8.52 -0.62
CA LEU A 153 4.25 -9.12 0.43
C LEU A 153 5.60 -9.66 -0.08
N ASP A 154 5.72 -9.98 -1.35
CA ASP A 154 6.94 -10.46 -2.02
C ASP A 154 7.98 -9.36 -2.27
N ARG A 155 7.59 -8.07 -2.24
CA ARG A 155 8.42 -6.94 -2.63
C ARG A 155 8.98 -6.11 -1.50
N TYR A 156 8.54 -6.30 -0.26
CA TYR A 156 9.04 -5.53 0.87
C TYR A 156 9.29 -6.41 2.09
N VAL A 157 10.12 -5.94 2.99
CA VAL A 157 10.35 -6.53 4.30
C VAL A 157 10.26 -5.45 5.37
N VAL A 158 9.85 -5.84 6.57
CA VAL A 158 9.66 -4.92 7.70
C VAL A 158 10.41 -5.47 8.91
N GLN A 159 11.19 -4.61 9.55
CA GLN A 159 11.74 -4.88 10.87
C GLN A 159 10.86 -4.20 11.92
N ARG A 160 10.47 -4.96 12.94
CA ARG A 160 9.68 -4.46 14.06
C ARG A 160 10.45 -4.67 15.37
N ASP A 161 10.15 -3.84 16.36
CA ASP A 161 10.58 -4.07 17.74
C ASP A 161 9.67 -5.12 18.43
N GLU A 162 9.99 -5.43 19.69
CA GLU A 162 9.21 -6.36 20.52
C GLU A 162 7.77 -5.85 20.80
N SER A 163 7.57 -4.54 20.76
CA SER A 163 6.26 -3.89 20.92
C SER A 163 5.44 -3.84 19.63
N GLY A 164 6.01 -4.29 18.50
CA GLY A 164 5.37 -4.29 17.18
C GLY A 164 5.54 -2.99 16.39
N ASN A 165 6.26 -1.99 16.90
CA ASN A 165 6.52 -0.76 16.17
C ASN A 165 7.45 -1.03 14.98
N VAL A 166 7.20 -0.33 13.87
CA VAL A 166 8.02 -0.44 12.68
C VAL A 166 9.31 0.35 12.87
N LEU A 167 10.44 -0.35 12.81
CA LEU A 167 11.78 0.25 12.90
C LEU A 167 12.35 0.56 11.51
N ASP A 168 12.11 -0.34 10.55
CA ASP A 168 12.66 -0.21 9.21
C ASP A 168 11.78 -0.93 8.18
N ILE A 169 11.73 -0.38 6.98
CA ILE A 169 11.05 -0.98 5.82
C ILE A 169 12.00 -0.95 4.65
N VAL A 170 12.28 -2.12 4.07
CA VAL A 170 13.11 -2.22 2.87
C VAL A 170 12.27 -2.75 1.72
N ILE A 171 12.22 -2.00 0.63
CA ILE A 171 11.46 -2.32 -0.58
C ILE A 171 12.45 -2.78 -1.66
N LYS A 172 12.08 -3.84 -2.38
CA LYS A 172 12.81 -4.34 -3.55
C LYS A 172 12.02 -4.02 -4.81
N GLU A 173 12.55 -3.13 -5.63
CA GLU A 173 11.98 -2.79 -6.93
C GLU A 173 12.92 -3.22 -8.07
N MET A 174 12.31 -3.61 -9.20
CA MET A 174 13.01 -3.78 -10.46
C MET A 174 12.74 -2.54 -11.31
N VAL A 175 13.71 -1.67 -11.39
CA VAL A 175 13.62 -0.40 -12.12
C VAL A 175 14.45 -0.51 -13.41
N SER A 176 13.94 0.05 -14.51
CA SER A 176 14.72 0.13 -15.74
C SER A 176 15.92 1.07 -15.54
N PRO A 177 17.11 0.71 -16.01
CA PRO A 177 18.28 1.59 -15.94
C PRO A 177 18.05 2.98 -16.58
N LEU A 178 17.12 3.07 -17.53
CA LEU A 178 16.77 4.34 -18.21
C LEU A 178 16.00 5.34 -17.32
N VAL A 179 15.50 4.90 -16.16
CA VAL A 179 14.70 5.71 -15.22
C VAL A 179 15.47 5.99 -13.94
N LEU A 180 16.65 5.40 -13.77
CA LEU A 180 17.50 5.64 -12.62
C LEU A 180 18.29 6.94 -12.81
N ASP A 181 18.42 7.71 -11.72
CA ASP A 181 19.35 8.82 -11.67
C ASP A 181 20.78 8.31 -11.93
N ASP A 182 21.59 9.11 -12.63
CA ASP A 182 22.93 8.74 -13.08
C ASP A 182 23.84 8.26 -11.93
N GLU A 183 23.68 8.81 -10.73
CA GLU A 183 24.41 8.41 -9.52
C GLU A 183 24.06 6.97 -9.08
N VAL A 184 22.77 6.59 -9.19
CA VAL A 184 22.29 5.25 -8.81
C VAL A 184 22.60 4.23 -9.91
N ALA A 185 22.53 4.65 -11.18
CA ALA A 185 22.91 3.83 -12.32
C ALA A 185 24.39 3.45 -12.29
N ALA A 186 25.27 4.36 -11.87
CA ALA A 186 26.71 4.12 -11.72
C ALA A 186 27.02 3.06 -10.65
N LEU A 187 26.26 2.99 -9.56
CA LEU A 187 26.39 1.98 -8.52
C LEU A 187 25.99 0.56 -8.95
N GLY A 188 25.17 0.46 -10.01
CA GLY A 188 24.69 -0.83 -10.55
C GLY A 188 25.60 -1.46 -11.61
N THR A 189 26.53 -0.71 -12.18
CA THR A 189 27.43 -1.17 -13.26
C THR A 189 28.65 -1.93 -12.76
N ASP A 190 28.99 -1.85 -11.50
CA ASP A 190 30.19 -2.50 -10.91
C ASP A 190 29.99 -4.00 -10.57
N LYS A 191 28.91 -4.65 -11.02
CA LYS A 191 28.66 -6.08 -10.79
C LYS A 191 28.46 -6.87 -12.08
N LYS A 192 29.34 -6.66 -13.09
CA LYS A 192 29.53 -7.57 -14.21
C LYS A 192 31.02 -7.72 -14.48
N GLU A 193 31.66 -8.53 -13.65
CA GLU A 193 32.81 -9.38 -13.99
C GLU A 193 32.59 -10.76 -13.42
#